data_78f806e6008c27875c9456b9393d5427
#
_entry.id   78f806e6008c27875c9456b9393d5427
#
_cell.length_a   1.000
_cell.length_b   1.000
_cell.length_c   1.000
_cell.angle_alpha   90.00
_cell.angle_beta   90.00
_cell.angle_gamma   90.00
#
_symmetry.space_group_name_H-M   'P 1'
#
loop_
_entity.id
_entity.type
_entity.pdbx_description
1 polymer ?
#
loop_
_entity_poly.entity_id
_entity_poly.type
_entity_poly.pdbx_seq_one_letter_code
_entity_poly.pdbx_strand_id
1 'polypeptide(L)'
;MPVNQVFDYLPRKSDKTYELSFRIIRFPIGSNSYEIIITNLDRNIFDVKKIKEIYQLRWGIETSFRELKYAIGLTSFHARKPDFIKQEIYARLLLYNYCELITTHVIKQMKNNDKTKQVNFTIAIYICREY
;
A
#
# COMPACT_ATOMS: atom_id res chain seq x y z
N MET A 1 -0.63 28.52 -6.20
CA MET A 1 -1.54 27.37 -5.93
C MET A 1 -2.75 27.48 -6.82
N PRO A 2 -3.27 26.39 -7.37
CA PRO A 2 -4.49 26.44 -8.19
C PRO A 2 -5.66 26.97 -7.34
N VAL A 3 -6.42 27.89 -7.90
CA VAL A 3 -7.53 28.62 -7.24
C VAL A 3 -8.64 27.70 -6.71
N ASN A 4 -8.66 26.43 -7.12
CA ASN A 4 -9.73 25.47 -6.81
C ASN A 4 -9.35 24.41 -5.75
N GLN A 5 -8.18 24.50 -5.11
CA GLN A 5 -7.86 23.57 -4.02
C GLN A 5 -8.49 24.05 -2.71
N VAL A 6 -9.31 23.18 -2.13
CA VAL A 6 -9.93 23.38 -0.82
C VAL A 6 -9.21 22.51 0.18
N PHE A 7 -8.64 23.13 1.20
CA PHE A 7 -8.07 22.42 2.34
C PHE A 7 -9.03 22.54 3.52
N ASP A 8 -9.42 21.44 4.12
CA ASP A 8 -10.42 21.44 5.21
C ASP A 8 -9.98 22.22 6.45
N TYR A 9 -8.66 22.36 6.64
CA TYR A 9 -8.06 23.08 7.75
C TYR A 9 -7.70 24.55 7.43
N LEU A 10 -7.96 25.01 6.21
CA LEU A 10 -7.72 26.40 5.83
C LEU A 10 -9.04 27.12 5.56
N PRO A 11 -9.31 28.26 6.21
CA PRO A 11 -10.51 29.03 5.93
C PRO A 11 -10.49 29.54 4.48
N ARG A 12 -11.63 29.41 3.79
CA ARG A 12 -11.79 29.91 2.43
C ARG A 12 -11.67 31.44 2.41
N LYS A 13 -10.95 31.96 1.40
CA LYS A 13 -10.76 33.40 1.18
C LYS A 13 -10.13 34.13 2.38
N SER A 14 -9.22 33.48 3.07
CA SER A 14 -8.45 34.08 4.14
C SER A 14 -7.10 34.54 3.60
N ASP A 15 -6.68 35.73 3.98
CA ASP A 15 -5.32 36.25 3.74
C ASP A 15 -4.27 35.63 4.68
N LYS A 16 -4.69 34.69 5.52
CA LYS A 16 -3.78 33.99 6.43
C LYS A 16 -2.80 33.13 5.64
N THR A 17 -1.54 33.30 5.91
CA THR A 17 -0.45 32.44 5.42
C THR A 17 -0.08 31.43 6.49
N TYR A 18 0.29 30.24 6.07
CA TYR A 18 0.75 29.17 6.94
C TYR A 18 2.17 28.79 6.51
N GLU A 19 3.04 28.74 7.50
CA GLU A 19 4.39 28.25 7.28
C GLU A 19 4.34 26.74 7.09
N LEU A 20 4.89 26.27 5.97
CA LEU A 20 4.99 24.85 5.65
C LEU A 20 6.47 24.49 5.51
N SER A 21 6.99 23.77 6.50
CA SER A 21 8.34 23.26 6.47
C SER A 21 8.35 21.82 5.95
N PHE A 22 9.16 21.58 4.93
CA PHE A 22 9.38 20.24 4.37
C PHE A 22 10.81 20.10 3.86
N ARG A 23 11.27 18.87 3.72
CA ARG A 23 12.54 18.55 3.07
C ARG A 23 12.32 17.72 1.81
N ILE A 24 13.22 17.90 0.85
CA ILE A 24 13.26 17.12 -0.38
C ILE A 24 14.43 16.15 -0.29
N ILE A 25 14.16 14.89 -0.58
CA ILE A 25 15.17 13.83 -0.59
C ILE A 25 15.20 13.25 -2.01
N ARG A 26 16.39 13.13 -2.58
CA ARG A 26 16.63 12.49 -3.87
C ARG A 26 17.54 11.29 -3.68
N PHE A 27 17.16 10.14 -4.22
CA PHE A 27 18.00 8.95 -4.24
C PHE A 27 17.88 8.18 -5.56
N PRO A 28 18.97 7.52 -6.01
CA PRO A 28 18.93 6.75 -7.24
C PRO A 28 18.09 5.47 -7.06
N ILE A 29 17.31 5.13 -8.09
CA ILE A 29 16.55 3.86 -8.21
C ILE A 29 17.04 2.98 -9.35
N GLY A 30 17.93 3.49 -10.19
CA GLY A 30 18.57 2.79 -11.31
C GLY A 30 19.76 3.57 -11.83
N SER A 31 20.34 3.13 -12.93
CA SER A 31 21.55 3.72 -13.50
C SER A 31 21.37 5.17 -13.94
N ASN A 32 20.15 5.60 -14.29
CA ASN A 32 19.88 6.97 -14.75
C ASN A 32 18.54 7.54 -14.28
N SER A 33 17.93 6.92 -13.27
CA SER A 33 16.64 7.34 -12.71
C SER A 33 16.76 7.61 -11.23
N TYR A 34 16.00 8.61 -10.78
CA TYR A 34 16.00 9.07 -9.40
C TYR A 34 14.57 9.15 -8.90
N GLU A 35 14.40 8.83 -7.64
CA GLU A 35 13.17 9.10 -6.90
C GLU A 35 13.34 10.36 -6.09
N ILE A 36 12.30 11.18 -6.03
CA ILE A 36 12.26 12.41 -5.23
C ILE A 36 11.09 12.31 -4.25
N ILE A 37 11.40 12.40 -2.97
CA ILE A 37 10.41 12.35 -1.90
C ILE A 37 10.38 13.71 -1.19
N ILE A 38 9.18 14.23 -0.99
CA ILE A 38 8.91 15.38 -0.14
C ILE A 38 8.35 14.87 1.17
N THR A 39 8.92 15.28 2.30
CA THR A 39 8.51 14.82 3.62
C THR A 39 8.70 15.91 4.68
N ASN A 40 7.88 15.87 5.72
CA ASN A 40 8.02 16.69 6.92
C ASN A 40 8.63 15.90 8.10
N LEU A 41 9.04 14.65 7.89
CA LEU A 41 9.66 13.82 8.92
C LEU A 41 11.00 14.41 9.36
N ASP A 42 11.26 14.38 10.67
CA ASP A 42 12.47 14.91 11.28
C ASP A 42 13.72 14.24 10.71
N ARG A 43 14.72 15.07 10.35
CA ARG A 43 15.97 14.60 9.74
C ARG A 43 16.83 13.77 10.71
N ASN A 44 16.77 14.09 12.01
CA ASN A 44 17.59 13.44 13.01
C ASN A 44 17.09 12.03 13.34
N ILE A 45 15.77 11.83 13.22
CA ILE A 45 15.11 10.54 13.48
C ILE A 45 15.06 9.69 12.20
N PHE A 46 14.79 10.35 11.07
CA PHE A 46 14.58 9.71 9.76
C PHE A 46 15.66 10.17 8.79
N ASP A 47 16.76 9.45 8.76
CA ASP A 47 17.80 9.65 7.76
C ASP A 47 17.32 9.24 6.35
N VAL A 48 18.13 9.48 5.32
CA VAL A 48 17.79 9.15 3.94
C VAL A 48 17.53 7.65 3.75
N LYS A 49 18.28 6.80 4.46
CA LYS A 49 18.15 5.36 4.37
C LYS A 49 16.81 4.88 4.92
N LYS A 50 16.44 5.36 6.12
CA LYS A 50 15.12 5.08 6.72
C LYS A 50 13.97 5.56 5.86
N ILE A 51 14.06 6.77 5.28
CA ILE A 51 13.03 7.26 4.38
C ILE A 51 12.90 6.38 3.14
N LYS A 52 14.01 5.91 2.58
CA LYS A 52 13.99 4.97 1.46
C LYS A 52 13.30 3.65 1.84
N GLU A 53 13.60 3.09 3.02
CA GLU A 53 12.97 1.89 3.53
C GLU A 53 11.45 2.07 3.71
N ILE A 54 11.02 3.18 4.34
CA ILE A 54 9.59 3.51 4.52
C ILE A 54 8.91 3.67 3.17
N TYR A 55 9.53 4.36 2.22
CA TYR A 55 8.98 4.55 0.89
C TYR A 55 8.84 3.24 0.11
N GLN A 56 9.78 2.31 0.27
CA GLN A 56 9.67 0.98 -0.34
C GLN A 56 8.45 0.19 0.14
N LEU A 57 8.01 0.40 1.39
CA LEU A 57 6.78 -0.23 1.91
C LEU A 57 5.53 0.20 1.14
N ARG A 58 5.53 1.39 0.52
CA ARG A 58 4.44 1.86 -0.34
C ARG A 58 4.15 0.92 -1.51
N TRP A 59 5.19 0.31 -2.08
CA TRP A 59 5.04 -0.66 -3.17
C TRP A 59 4.26 -1.92 -2.74
N GLY A 60 4.37 -2.28 -1.46
CA GLY A 60 3.55 -3.35 -0.89
C GLY A 60 2.05 -3.06 -1.01
N ILE A 61 1.63 -1.82 -0.78
CA ILE A 61 0.22 -1.38 -0.90
C ILE A 61 -0.27 -1.52 -2.35
N GLU A 62 0.53 -1.12 -3.34
CA GLU A 62 0.17 -1.25 -4.76
C GLU A 62 0.02 -2.71 -5.18
N THR A 63 0.91 -3.58 -4.68
CA THR A 63 0.82 -5.02 -4.89
C THR A 63 -0.44 -5.59 -4.25
N SER A 64 -0.73 -5.23 -3.00
CA SER A 64 -1.96 -5.65 -2.30
C SER A 64 -3.23 -5.20 -3.04
N PHE A 65 -3.28 -3.98 -3.54
CA PHE A 65 -4.41 -3.52 -4.36
C PHE A 65 -4.56 -4.30 -5.66
N ARG A 66 -3.46 -4.67 -6.30
CA ARG A 66 -3.49 -5.50 -7.51
C ARG A 66 -4.03 -6.90 -7.20
N GLU A 67 -3.60 -7.48 -6.10
CA GLU A 67 -4.07 -8.79 -5.64
C GLU A 67 -5.55 -8.77 -5.27
N LEU A 68 -6.00 -7.77 -4.54
CA LEU A 68 -7.42 -7.56 -4.22
C LEU A 68 -8.27 -7.41 -5.49
N LYS A 69 -7.79 -6.65 -6.48
CA LYS A 69 -8.53 -6.46 -7.73
C LYS A 69 -8.62 -7.73 -8.55
N TYR A 70 -7.52 -8.42 -8.77
CA TYR A 70 -7.43 -9.47 -9.78
C TYR A 70 -7.47 -10.88 -9.19
N ALA A 71 -6.74 -11.15 -8.12
CA ALA A 71 -6.71 -12.48 -7.53
C ALA A 71 -7.95 -12.76 -6.66
N ILE A 72 -8.38 -11.79 -5.87
CA ILE A 72 -9.60 -11.86 -5.04
C ILE A 72 -10.85 -11.48 -5.85
N GLY A 73 -10.69 -10.65 -6.90
CA GLY A 73 -11.79 -10.27 -7.80
C GLY A 73 -12.68 -9.14 -7.29
N LEU A 74 -12.15 -8.18 -6.51
CA LEU A 74 -12.91 -7.01 -6.03
C LEU A 74 -13.43 -6.09 -7.13
N THR A 75 -13.19 -6.38 -8.40
CA THR A 75 -13.69 -5.63 -9.54
C THR A 75 -15.00 -6.17 -10.11
N SER A 76 -15.43 -7.36 -9.71
CA SER A 76 -16.65 -8.00 -10.22
C SER A 76 -17.46 -8.58 -9.07
N PHE A 77 -18.70 -8.10 -8.94
CA PHE A 77 -19.63 -8.54 -7.90
C PHE A 77 -20.79 -9.32 -8.53
N HIS A 78 -21.22 -10.38 -7.86
CA HIS A 78 -22.40 -11.16 -8.25
C HIS A 78 -23.68 -10.50 -7.75
N ALA A 79 -23.59 -9.83 -6.60
CA ALA A 79 -24.70 -9.15 -5.98
C ALA A 79 -25.05 -7.83 -6.70
N ARG A 80 -26.34 -7.49 -6.70
CA ARG A 80 -26.86 -6.24 -7.27
C ARG A 80 -27.33 -5.24 -6.20
N LYS A 81 -27.75 -5.72 -5.03
CA LYS A 81 -28.22 -4.88 -3.93
C LYS A 81 -27.03 -4.39 -3.10
N PRO A 82 -27.01 -3.12 -2.66
CA PRO A 82 -25.88 -2.52 -1.95
C PRO A 82 -25.43 -3.31 -0.72
N ASP A 83 -26.35 -3.85 0.06
CA ASP A 83 -25.99 -4.57 1.28
C ASP A 83 -25.34 -5.93 0.98
N PHE A 84 -25.78 -6.63 -0.06
CA PHE A 84 -25.13 -7.86 -0.49
C PHE A 84 -23.76 -7.60 -1.16
N ILE A 85 -23.62 -6.48 -1.86
CA ILE A 85 -22.30 -6.05 -2.36
C ILE A 85 -21.33 -5.80 -1.20
N LYS A 86 -21.78 -5.14 -0.13
CA LYS A 86 -20.97 -4.96 1.08
C LYS A 86 -20.56 -6.29 1.70
N GLN A 87 -21.50 -7.23 1.84
CA GLN A 87 -21.19 -8.58 2.36
C GLN A 87 -20.13 -9.27 1.49
N GLU A 88 -20.28 -9.21 0.18
CA GLU A 88 -19.32 -9.80 -0.75
C GLU A 88 -17.93 -9.15 -0.64
N ILE A 89 -17.86 -7.82 -0.47
CA ILE A 89 -16.61 -7.09 -0.21
C ILE A 89 -15.96 -7.59 1.09
N TYR A 90 -16.71 -7.64 2.20
CA TYR A 90 -16.16 -8.08 3.47
C TYR A 90 -15.70 -9.54 3.44
N ALA A 91 -16.45 -10.43 2.81
CA ALA A 91 -16.05 -11.82 2.66
C ALA A 91 -14.73 -11.97 1.89
N ARG A 92 -14.57 -11.20 0.82
CA ARG A 92 -13.34 -11.19 0.02
C ARG A 92 -12.16 -10.59 0.78
N LEU A 93 -12.37 -9.52 1.55
CA LEU A 93 -11.32 -8.94 2.40
C LEU A 93 -10.90 -9.90 3.52
N LEU A 94 -11.84 -10.64 4.10
CA LEU A 94 -11.52 -11.69 5.08
C LEU A 94 -10.66 -12.80 4.45
N LEU A 95 -11.03 -13.27 3.27
CA LEU A 95 -10.25 -14.26 2.54
C LEU A 95 -8.84 -13.73 2.23
N TYR A 96 -8.71 -12.48 1.79
CA TYR A 96 -7.43 -11.85 1.54
C TYR A 96 -6.55 -11.85 2.80
N ASN A 97 -7.08 -11.34 3.91
CA ASN A 97 -6.36 -11.28 5.19
C ASN A 97 -5.95 -12.67 5.69
N TYR A 98 -6.81 -13.66 5.51
CA TYR A 98 -6.52 -15.05 5.86
C TYR A 98 -5.37 -15.61 5.03
N CYS A 99 -5.39 -15.40 3.72
CA CYS A 99 -4.30 -15.81 2.82
C CYS A 99 -2.99 -15.10 3.17
N GLU A 100 -3.02 -13.80 3.48
CA GLU A 100 -1.86 -13.03 3.91
C GLU A 100 -1.27 -13.58 5.22
N LEU A 101 -2.11 -13.94 6.17
CA LEU A 101 -1.67 -14.53 7.44
C LEU A 101 -0.94 -15.85 7.20
N ILE A 102 -1.53 -16.75 6.42
CA ILE A 102 -0.95 -18.07 6.10
C ILE A 102 0.36 -17.90 5.32
N THR A 103 0.36 -17.10 4.26
CA THR A 103 1.55 -16.90 3.43
C THR A 103 2.69 -16.28 4.21
N THR A 104 2.39 -15.30 5.08
CA THR A 104 3.38 -14.69 5.97
C THR A 104 3.97 -15.72 6.95
N HIS A 105 3.13 -16.60 7.50
CA HIS A 105 3.58 -17.67 8.38
C HIS A 105 4.50 -18.66 7.66
N VAL A 106 4.10 -19.12 6.48
CA VAL A 106 4.90 -20.01 5.63
C VAL A 106 6.24 -19.38 5.27
N ILE A 107 6.25 -18.11 4.83
CA ILE A 107 7.50 -17.39 4.51
C ILE A 107 8.44 -17.30 5.71
N LYS A 108 7.89 -17.06 6.91
CA LYS A 108 8.72 -17.02 8.13
C LYS A 108 9.35 -18.38 8.46
N GLN A 109 8.64 -19.47 8.24
CA GLN A 109 9.18 -20.82 8.42
C GLN A 109 10.23 -21.18 7.36
N MET A 110 10.06 -20.71 6.12
CA MET A 110 10.98 -20.97 5.01
C MET A 110 12.28 -20.15 5.08
N LYS A 111 12.33 -19.05 5.82
CA LYS A 111 13.47 -18.11 5.89
C LYS A 111 14.79 -18.74 6.34
N ASN A 112 14.77 -19.94 6.89
CA ASN A 112 15.99 -20.63 7.29
C ASN A 112 16.72 -21.34 6.13
N ASN A 113 16.12 -21.52 4.94
CA ASN A 113 16.72 -22.37 3.92
C ASN A 113 16.83 -21.77 2.50
N ASP A 114 16.07 -20.73 2.13
CA ASP A 114 16.15 -20.26 0.71
C ASP A 114 15.56 -18.85 0.54
N LYS A 115 16.41 -17.84 0.35
CA LYS A 115 16.01 -16.44 0.12
C LYS A 115 15.42 -16.18 -1.28
N THR A 116 15.43 -17.19 -2.16
CA THR A 116 15.02 -17.05 -3.56
C THR A 116 13.56 -17.41 -3.82
N LYS A 117 12.90 -18.09 -2.90
CA LYS A 117 11.52 -18.53 -3.06
C LYS A 117 10.53 -17.43 -2.68
N GLN A 118 9.64 -17.10 -3.61
CA GLN A 118 8.51 -16.22 -3.40
C GLN A 118 7.21 -17.05 -3.43
N VAL A 119 6.30 -16.76 -2.51
CA VAL A 119 4.98 -17.38 -2.53
C VAL A 119 4.16 -16.76 -3.66
N ASN A 120 3.59 -17.61 -4.51
CA ASN A 120 2.62 -17.15 -5.51
C ASN A 120 1.27 -16.94 -4.81
N PHE A 121 0.92 -15.68 -4.58
CA PHE A 121 -0.28 -15.31 -3.85
C PHE A 121 -1.57 -15.76 -4.53
N THR A 122 -1.62 -15.78 -5.86
CA THR A 122 -2.78 -16.27 -6.62
C THR A 122 -3.03 -17.76 -6.36
N ILE A 123 -1.96 -18.57 -6.32
CA ILE A 123 -2.08 -19.99 -5.97
C ILE A 123 -2.49 -20.16 -4.50
N ALA A 124 -1.93 -19.34 -3.59
CA ALA A 124 -2.30 -19.38 -2.18
C ALA A 124 -3.80 -19.09 -1.98
N ILE A 125 -4.34 -18.08 -2.65
CA ILE A 125 -5.79 -17.79 -2.62
C ILE A 125 -6.61 -18.96 -3.14
N TYR A 126 -6.20 -19.56 -4.26
CA TYR A 126 -6.90 -20.73 -4.80
C TYR A 126 -6.96 -21.86 -3.79
N ILE A 127 -5.83 -22.20 -3.18
CA ILE A 127 -5.77 -23.23 -2.14
C ILE A 127 -6.67 -22.87 -0.94
N CYS A 128 -6.58 -21.62 -0.43
CA CYS A 128 -7.39 -21.17 0.71
C CYS A 128 -8.91 -21.15 0.43
N ARG A 129 -9.33 -21.15 -0.82
CA ARG A 129 -10.76 -21.22 -1.20
C ARG A 129 -11.31 -22.64 -1.23
N GLU A 130 -10.46 -23.63 -1.45
CA GLU A 130 -10.85 -25.04 -1.56
C GLU A 130 -10.91 -25.76 -0.18
N TYR A 131 -10.26 -25.17 0.83
CA TYR A 131 -10.20 -25.67 2.20
C TYR A 131 -10.86 -24.71 3.20
#